data_cd4d1fe7082acf7bf282ac535a218137
#
_entry.id   cd4d1fe7082acf7bf282ac535a218137
#
_cell.length_a   1.000
_cell.length_b   1.000
_cell.length_c   1.000
_cell.angle_alpha   90.00
_cell.angle_beta   90.00
_cell.angle_gamma   90.00
#
_symmetry.space_group_name_H-M   'P 1'
#
loop_
_entity.id
_entity.type
_entity.pdbx_description
1 polymer ?
#
loop_
_entity_poly.entity_id
_entity_poly.type
_entity_poly.pdbx_seq_one_letter_code
_entity_poly.pdbx_strand_id
1 'polypeptide(L)'
;MAKLRHIALHTPDPEKTAEFYKRVFDMVEVGRTDSPIAKGIYLSDGTINMAVLRFKTIEAADRQDGLGPVFGLHHFGFWIDDAEETRRRLAAEGAEYRFGRAAAAATSFFEGKYKGPDAVMIDITEHGWVGAQQPPKDSEEVRKPDDKVASA
;
A
#
# COMPACT_ATOMS: atom_id res chain seq x y z
N MET A 1 -4.62 2.66 -15.62
CA MET A 1 -5.62 2.87 -14.51
C MET A 1 -5.02 2.39 -13.21
N ALA A 2 -5.15 3.16 -12.15
CA ALA A 2 -4.64 2.79 -10.83
C ALA A 2 -5.36 1.56 -10.26
N LYS A 3 -4.62 0.66 -9.62
CA LYS A 3 -5.16 -0.52 -8.94
C LYS A 3 -4.60 -0.59 -7.52
N LEU A 4 -5.45 -0.87 -6.54
CA LEU A 4 -5.01 -1.20 -5.19
C LEU A 4 -4.19 -2.50 -5.25
N ARG A 5 -2.93 -2.44 -4.82
CA ARG A 5 -2.01 -3.58 -4.90
C ARG A 5 -1.15 -3.77 -3.65
N HIS A 6 -1.29 -2.89 -2.68
CA HIS A 6 -0.49 -2.93 -1.48
C HIS A 6 -1.31 -2.58 -0.24
N ILE A 7 -1.06 -3.33 0.84
CA ILE A 7 -1.56 -3.05 2.18
C ILE A 7 -0.38 -3.22 3.13
N ALA A 8 -0.20 -2.29 4.05
CA ALA A 8 0.80 -2.42 5.11
C ALA A 8 0.14 -2.50 6.48
N LEU A 9 0.58 -3.45 7.26
CA LEU A 9 0.21 -3.64 8.66
C LEU A 9 1.40 -3.27 9.55
N HIS A 10 1.15 -2.58 10.65
CA HIS A 10 2.11 -2.39 11.73
C HIS A 10 1.81 -3.37 12.86
N THR A 11 2.80 -4.13 13.28
CA THR A 11 2.65 -5.16 14.32
C THR A 11 3.88 -5.21 15.22
N PRO A 12 3.73 -5.57 16.50
CA PRO A 12 4.88 -5.79 17.38
C PRO A 12 5.65 -7.06 17.04
N ASP A 13 5.01 -8.05 16.38
CA ASP A 13 5.60 -9.34 16.03
C ASP A 13 5.21 -9.74 14.60
N PRO A 14 6.05 -9.38 13.60
CA PRO A 14 5.80 -9.73 12.20
C PRO A 14 5.70 -11.22 11.93
N GLU A 15 6.50 -12.04 12.61
CA GLU A 15 6.49 -13.50 12.40
C GLU A 15 5.14 -14.09 12.80
N LYS A 16 4.68 -13.78 14.00
CA LYS A 16 3.39 -14.25 14.51
C LYS A 16 2.22 -13.77 13.64
N THR A 17 2.24 -12.51 13.24
CA THR A 17 1.19 -11.93 12.40
C THR A 17 1.20 -12.55 11.00
N ALA A 18 2.37 -12.73 10.38
CA ALA A 18 2.49 -13.36 9.08
C ALA A 18 2.00 -14.82 9.11
N GLU A 19 2.37 -15.59 10.13
CA GLU A 19 1.91 -16.96 10.30
C GLU A 19 0.36 -17.08 10.39
N PHE A 20 -0.28 -16.10 11.02
CA PHE A 20 -1.76 -16.07 11.03
C PHE A 20 -2.33 -15.98 9.60
N TYR A 21 -1.87 -15.04 8.80
CA TYR A 21 -2.37 -14.87 7.42
C TYR A 21 -2.01 -16.04 6.50
N LYS A 22 -0.84 -16.63 6.69
CA LYS A 22 -0.42 -17.82 5.94
C LYS A 22 -1.32 -19.04 6.24
N ARG A 23 -1.65 -19.26 7.52
CA ARG A 23 -2.44 -20.44 7.94
C ARG A 23 -3.94 -20.30 7.68
N VAL A 24 -4.47 -19.09 7.78
CA VAL A 24 -5.91 -18.86 7.67
C VAL A 24 -6.34 -18.58 6.24
N PHE A 25 -5.48 -17.85 5.48
CA PHE A 25 -5.83 -17.36 4.15
C PHE A 25 -4.88 -17.85 3.05
N ASP A 26 -4.02 -18.82 3.36
CA ASP A 26 -3.07 -19.41 2.42
C ASP A 26 -2.14 -18.38 1.72
N MET A 27 -1.89 -17.25 2.38
CA MET A 27 -0.99 -16.25 1.83
C MET A 27 0.44 -16.78 1.77
N VAL A 28 1.14 -16.43 0.70
CA VAL A 28 2.52 -16.89 0.45
C VAL A 28 3.52 -15.80 0.83
N GLU A 29 4.58 -16.20 1.55
CA GLU A 29 5.70 -15.31 1.80
C GLU A 29 6.48 -15.08 0.49
N VAL A 30 6.63 -13.80 0.11
CA VAL A 30 7.28 -13.39 -1.14
C VAL A 30 8.53 -12.53 -0.92
N GLY A 31 8.86 -12.22 0.32
CA GLY A 31 10.05 -11.48 0.66
C GLY A 31 10.12 -11.03 2.11
N ARG A 32 11.25 -10.45 2.48
CA ARG A 32 11.51 -9.90 3.82
C ARG A 32 12.24 -8.58 3.71
N THR A 33 12.14 -7.78 4.75
CA THR A 33 12.90 -6.55 4.91
C THR A 33 13.48 -6.44 6.31
N ASP A 34 14.67 -5.87 6.39
CA ASP A 34 15.30 -5.40 7.63
C ASP A 34 16.13 -4.16 7.31
N SER A 35 15.46 -3.01 7.34
CA SER A 35 16.04 -1.70 7.05
C SER A 35 16.15 -0.86 8.32
N PRO A 36 16.79 0.32 8.29
CA PRO A 36 16.76 1.25 9.41
C PRO A 36 15.35 1.69 9.83
N ILE A 37 14.38 1.62 8.92
CA ILE A 37 13.00 2.11 9.12
C ILE A 37 12.07 1.01 9.61
N ALA A 38 12.18 -0.20 9.06
CA ALA A 38 11.26 -1.29 9.35
C ALA A 38 11.90 -2.67 9.18
N LYS A 39 11.40 -3.62 9.95
CA LYS A 39 11.66 -5.05 9.79
C LYS A 39 10.34 -5.77 9.53
N GLY A 40 10.32 -6.74 8.63
CA GLY A 40 9.10 -7.49 8.39
C GLY A 40 9.11 -8.45 7.23
N ILE A 41 7.92 -8.90 6.90
CA ILE A 41 7.64 -9.97 5.96
C ILE A 41 6.65 -9.46 4.93
N TYR A 42 6.89 -9.80 3.67
CA TYR A 42 5.94 -9.54 2.58
C TYR A 42 5.19 -10.81 2.24
N LEU A 43 3.87 -10.73 2.27
CA LEU A 43 2.96 -11.79 1.87
C LEU A 43 2.22 -11.41 0.58
N SER A 44 1.73 -12.41 -0.14
CA SER A 44 0.88 -12.21 -1.31
C SER A 44 -0.22 -13.27 -1.38
N ASP A 45 -1.37 -12.86 -1.91
CA ASP A 45 -2.46 -13.74 -2.33
C ASP A 45 -2.46 -13.99 -3.85
N GLY A 46 -1.41 -13.54 -4.55
CA GLY A 46 -1.29 -13.56 -6.01
C GLY A 46 -1.75 -12.27 -6.70
N THR A 47 -2.45 -11.39 -6.00
CA THR A 47 -2.97 -10.13 -6.53
C THR A 47 -2.37 -8.92 -5.84
N ILE A 48 -2.35 -8.92 -4.50
CA ILE A 48 -1.81 -7.83 -3.69
C ILE A 48 -0.53 -8.26 -2.97
N ASN A 49 0.27 -7.26 -2.60
CA ASN A 49 1.32 -7.37 -1.59
C ASN A 49 0.77 -6.94 -0.23
N MET A 50 0.98 -7.73 0.80
CA MET A 50 0.73 -7.36 2.19
C MET A 50 2.06 -7.27 2.93
N ALA A 51 2.46 -6.06 3.34
CA ALA A 51 3.63 -5.84 4.17
C ALA A 51 3.26 -5.96 5.66
N VAL A 52 3.80 -6.94 6.33
CA VAL A 52 3.65 -7.16 7.78
C VAL A 52 4.89 -6.64 8.46
N LEU A 53 4.83 -5.43 9.03
CA LEU A 53 5.99 -4.66 9.43
C LEU A 53 5.98 -4.31 10.91
N ARG A 54 7.17 -4.33 11.51
CA ARG A 54 7.48 -3.59 12.74
C ARG A 54 8.31 -2.38 12.35
N PHE A 55 7.72 -1.19 12.47
CA PHE A 55 8.46 0.05 12.30
C PHE A 55 9.42 0.27 13.46
N LYS A 56 10.62 0.77 13.15
CA LYS A 56 11.71 0.98 14.11
C LYS A 56 11.80 2.41 14.62
N THR A 57 11.10 3.35 13.96
CA THR A 57 11.04 4.75 14.36
C THR A 57 9.61 5.20 14.57
N ILE A 58 9.41 6.19 15.42
CA ILE A 58 8.09 6.78 15.70
C ILE A 58 7.54 7.44 14.44
N GLU A 59 8.38 8.16 13.71
CA GLU A 59 8.00 8.86 12.48
C GLU A 59 7.48 7.90 11.41
N ALA A 60 8.11 6.73 11.27
CA ALA A 60 7.67 5.72 10.31
C ALA A 60 6.40 5.00 10.76
N ALA A 61 6.21 4.81 12.07
CA ALA A 61 5.05 4.16 12.65
C ALA A 61 3.83 5.08 12.76
N ASP A 62 4.05 6.39 12.87
CA ASP A 62 2.98 7.38 13.00
C ASP A 62 2.32 7.65 11.64
N ARG A 63 1.12 7.11 11.47
CA ARG A 63 0.34 7.25 10.24
C ARG A 63 -0.49 8.53 10.18
N GLN A 64 -0.61 9.29 11.25
CA GLN A 64 -1.49 10.46 11.35
C GLN A 64 -0.89 11.64 12.10
N ASP A 65 0.39 11.90 11.98
CA ASP A 65 1.08 13.06 12.58
C ASP A 65 0.64 13.38 14.01
N GLY A 66 1.21 12.67 14.95
CA GLY A 66 0.97 12.90 16.38
C GLY A 66 -0.01 11.95 17.05
N LEU A 67 -0.58 10.97 16.33
CA LEU A 67 -1.27 9.86 16.97
C LEU A 67 -0.32 8.87 17.64
N GLY A 68 0.95 8.92 17.24
CA GLY A 68 1.94 7.95 17.64
C GLY A 68 1.79 6.58 16.98
N PRO A 69 2.63 5.60 17.34
CA PRO A 69 2.63 4.28 16.74
C PRO A 69 1.39 3.49 17.16
N VAL A 70 0.51 3.23 16.20
CA VAL A 70 -0.69 2.38 16.39
C VAL A 70 -0.50 1.10 15.61
N PHE A 71 -0.75 -0.05 16.24
CA PHE A 71 -0.75 -1.34 15.54
C PHE A 71 -2.03 -1.55 14.72
N GLY A 72 -1.93 -2.36 13.69
CA GLY A 72 -2.99 -2.66 12.75
C GLY A 72 -2.72 -2.10 11.36
N LEU A 73 -3.78 -1.74 10.63
CA LEU A 73 -3.66 -1.20 9.28
C LEU A 73 -2.91 0.13 9.29
N HIS A 74 -1.84 0.22 8.51
CA HIS A 74 -0.98 1.39 8.45
C HIS A 74 -1.24 2.24 7.19
N HIS A 75 -1.18 1.66 6.00
CA HIS A 75 -1.44 2.37 4.75
C HIS A 75 -1.86 1.43 3.61
N PHE A 76 -2.35 2.05 2.52
CA PHE A 76 -2.62 1.39 1.25
C PHE A 76 -1.66 1.85 0.18
N GLY A 77 -1.54 1.09 -0.90
CA GLY A 77 -0.75 1.48 -2.05
C GLY A 77 -1.43 1.17 -3.37
N PHE A 78 -1.31 2.11 -4.29
CA PHE A 78 -1.84 2.00 -5.64
C PHE A 78 -0.71 1.85 -6.66
N TRP A 79 -0.79 0.80 -7.46
CA TRP A 79 0.02 0.67 -8.66
C TRP A 79 -0.63 1.49 -9.75
N ILE A 80 0.09 2.47 -10.27
CA ILE A 80 -0.38 3.49 -11.20
C ILE A 80 0.35 3.38 -12.53
N ASP A 81 -0.21 3.96 -13.58
CA ASP A 81 0.38 3.96 -14.93
C ASP A 81 1.22 5.22 -15.19
N ASP A 82 0.87 6.33 -14.54
CA ASP A 82 1.46 7.65 -14.75
C ASP A 82 1.56 8.39 -13.42
N ALA A 83 2.79 8.48 -12.91
CA ALA A 83 3.07 9.12 -11.63
C ALA A 83 2.85 10.63 -11.68
N GLU A 84 3.19 11.29 -12.79
CA GLU A 84 3.05 12.73 -12.92
C GLU A 84 1.58 13.14 -12.93
N GLU A 85 0.78 12.49 -13.75
CA GLU A 85 -0.67 12.71 -13.79
C GLU A 85 -1.33 12.37 -12.45
N THR A 86 -0.93 11.28 -11.81
CA THR A 86 -1.48 10.90 -10.49
C THR A 86 -1.13 11.93 -9.43
N ARG A 87 0.10 12.45 -9.41
CA ARG A 87 0.52 13.53 -8.49
C ARG A 87 -0.29 14.80 -8.71
N ARG A 88 -0.52 15.17 -9.98
CA ARG A 88 -1.33 16.33 -10.33
C ARG A 88 -2.77 16.19 -9.81
N ARG A 89 -3.39 15.02 -9.97
CA ARG A 89 -4.73 14.73 -9.44
C ARG A 89 -4.78 14.75 -7.92
N LEU A 90 -3.80 14.12 -7.25
CA LEU A 90 -3.71 14.15 -5.80
C LEU A 90 -3.61 15.58 -5.25
N ALA A 91 -2.79 16.42 -5.88
CA ALA A 91 -2.66 17.82 -5.49
C ALA A 91 -3.96 18.62 -5.73
N ALA A 92 -4.65 18.38 -6.85
CA ALA A 92 -5.92 19.04 -7.17
C ALA A 92 -7.03 18.68 -6.18
N GLU A 93 -7.02 17.47 -5.64
CA GLU A 93 -7.97 17.00 -4.62
C GLU A 93 -7.50 17.28 -3.17
N GLY A 94 -6.42 18.03 -3.00
CA GLY A 94 -5.94 18.46 -1.68
C GLY A 94 -5.20 17.40 -0.88
N ALA A 95 -4.75 16.32 -1.50
CA ALA A 95 -3.91 15.33 -0.83
C ALA A 95 -2.54 15.92 -0.50
N GLU A 96 -2.08 15.74 0.73
CA GLU A 96 -0.82 16.27 1.21
C GLU A 96 0.34 15.34 0.86
N TYR A 97 1.31 15.83 0.07
CA TYR A 97 2.55 15.10 -0.19
C TYR A 97 3.40 15.01 1.07
N ARG A 98 3.83 13.81 1.42
CA ARG A 98 4.67 13.57 2.59
C ARG A 98 6.15 13.42 2.22
N PHE A 99 6.46 12.43 1.42
CA PHE A 99 7.79 12.19 0.88
C PHE A 99 7.72 11.15 -0.25
N GLY A 100 8.82 11.04 -1.00
CA GLY A 100 8.95 10.04 -2.05
C GLY A 100 10.38 9.55 -2.15
N ARG A 101 10.55 8.50 -2.94
CA ARG A 101 11.86 7.94 -3.26
C ARG A 101 12.00 7.86 -4.77
N ALA A 102 13.23 8.03 -5.26
CA ALA A 102 13.52 7.79 -6.67
C ALA A 102 13.29 6.31 -7.00
N ALA A 103 12.65 6.04 -8.13
CA ALA A 103 12.34 4.69 -8.60
C ALA A 103 13.56 3.76 -8.70
N ALA A 104 14.76 4.32 -8.82
CA ALA A 104 16.03 3.60 -8.92
C ALA A 104 16.54 3.01 -7.59
N ALA A 105 15.92 3.32 -6.46
CA ALA A 105 16.31 2.68 -5.20
C ALA A 105 15.71 1.27 -5.16
N ALA A 106 16.54 0.27 -5.41
CA ALA A 106 16.15 -1.16 -5.53
C ALA A 106 15.38 -1.75 -4.31
N THR A 107 15.27 -1.00 -3.23
CA THR A 107 14.57 -1.40 -2.00
C THR A 107 13.34 -0.53 -1.70
N SER A 108 13.01 0.41 -2.56
CA SER A 108 11.86 1.31 -2.37
C SER A 108 10.69 0.84 -3.22
N PHE A 109 9.61 0.47 -2.57
CA PHE A 109 8.39 0.01 -3.19
C PHE A 109 7.34 1.12 -3.34
N PHE A 110 7.73 2.38 -3.23
CA PHE A 110 6.84 3.50 -3.50
C PHE A 110 7.61 4.71 -4.03
N GLU A 111 7.01 5.45 -4.94
CA GLU A 111 7.55 6.67 -5.54
C GLU A 111 7.01 7.94 -4.87
N GLY A 112 5.87 7.85 -4.24
CA GLY A 112 5.29 8.93 -3.47
C GLY A 112 4.38 8.41 -2.36
N LYS A 113 4.43 9.10 -1.22
CA LYS A 113 3.56 8.88 -0.08
C LYS A 113 2.75 10.15 0.17
N TYR A 114 1.46 9.99 0.32
CA TYR A 114 0.49 11.07 0.46
C TYR A 114 -0.43 10.83 1.65
N LYS A 115 -0.96 11.92 2.19
CA LYS A 115 -2.06 11.90 3.13
C LYS A 115 -3.32 12.32 2.40
N GLY A 116 -4.25 11.41 2.24
CA GLY A 116 -5.54 11.61 1.62
C GLY A 116 -6.61 12.06 2.61
N PRO A 117 -7.90 11.95 2.23
CA PRO A 117 -9.02 12.23 3.13
C PRO A 117 -8.92 11.46 4.44
N ASP A 118 -9.35 12.08 5.54
CA ASP A 118 -9.31 11.52 6.89
C ASP A 118 -7.91 11.07 7.35
N ALA A 119 -6.88 11.73 6.80
CA ALA A 119 -5.47 11.46 7.07
C ALA A 119 -5.02 10.03 6.72
N VAL A 120 -5.71 9.34 5.83
CA VAL A 120 -5.31 8.01 5.35
C VAL A 120 -4.03 8.10 4.54
N MET A 121 -3.03 7.31 4.91
CA MET A 121 -1.76 7.26 4.19
C MET A 121 -1.88 6.40 2.93
N ILE A 122 -1.39 6.95 1.81
CA ILE A 122 -1.47 6.36 0.48
C ILE A 122 -0.09 6.34 -0.15
N ASP A 123 0.35 5.17 -0.59
CA ASP A 123 1.54 5.00 -1.42
C ASP A 123 1.15 4.92 -2.89
N ILE A 124 1.97 5.50 -3.77
CA ILE A 124 1.85 5.33 -5.22
C ILE A 124 3.15 4.83 -5.82
N THR A 125 3.06 3.97 -6.83
CA THR A 125 4.21 3.46 -7.59
C THR A 125 3.82 3.09 -9.02
N GLU A 126 4.73 3.30 -9.98
CA GLU A 126 4.65 2.74 -11.33
C GLU A 126 5.31 1.35 -11.43
N HIS A 127 6.10 0.96 -10.43
CA HIS A 127 6.94 -0.24 -10.45
C HIS A 127 6.38 -1.40 -9.63
N GLY A 128 5.33 -1.16 -8.84
CA GLY A 128 4.62 -2.18 -8.07
C GLY A 128 5.35 -2.65 -6.81
N TRP A 129 4.87 -3.76 -6.27
CA TRP A 129 5.39 -4.42 -5.08
C TRP A 129 5.63 -5.90 -5.34
N VAL A 130 6.61 -6.48 -4.64
CA VAL A 130 6.93 -7.91 -4.74
C VAL A 130 5.68 -8.77 -4.46
N GLY A 131 5.39 -9.72 -5.34
CA GLY A 131 4.22 -10.59 -5.25
C GLY A 131 2.88 -9.94 -5.65
N ALA A 132 2.85 -8.63 -5.91
CA ALA A 132 1.66 -7.98 -6.44
C ALA A 132 1.52 -8.22 -7.95
N GLN A 133 0.30 -8.43 -8.41
CA GLN A 133 0.00 -8.58 -9.82
C GLN A 133 0.05 -7.22 -10.52
N GLN A 134 0.82 -7.14 -11.60
CA GLN A 134 0.81 -5.93 -12.43
C GLN A 134 -0.60 -5.69 -12.99
N PRO A 135 -1.13 -4.47 -12.91
CA PRO A 135 -2.39 -4.14 -13.54
C PRO A 135 -2.33 -4.39 -15.04
N PRO A 136 -3.38 -4.94 -15.66
CA PRO A 136 -3.45 -5.06 -17.11
C PRO A 136 -3.37 -3.67 -17.76
N LYS A 137 -2.64 -3.54 -18.87
CA LYS A 137 -2.49 -2.27 -19.58
C LYS A 137 -3.82 -1.73 -20.10
N ASP A 138 -4.70 -2.64 -20.52
CA ASP A 138 -6.08 -2.36 -20.94
C ASP A 138 -7.01 -2.87 -19.84
N SER A 139 -7.06 -2.16 -18.73
CA SER A 139 -7.91 -2.60 -17.63
C SER A 139 -9.37 -2.53 -18.03
N GLU A 140 -10.05 -3.68 -18.00
CA GLU A 140 -11.50 -3.71 -17.97
C GLU A 140 -11.98 -2.73 -16.90
N GLU A 141 -12.83 -1.79 -17.28
CA GLU A 141 -13.48 -0.90 -16.32
C GLU A 141 -14.13 -1.75 -15.22
N VAL A 142 -13.89 -1.40 -13.98
CA VAL A 142 -14.67 -1.96 -12.88
C VAL A 142 -16.13 -1.68 -13.24
N ARG A 143 -16.91 -2.73 -13.50
CA ARG A 143 -18.33 -2.58 -13.85
C ARG A 143 -18.99 -1.80 -12.72
N LYS A 144 -19.52 -0.63 -13.07
CA LYS A 144 -20.44 0.07 -12.18
C LYS A 144 -21.65 -0.86 -11.98
N PRO A 145 -22.18 -0.98 -10.75
CA PRO A 145 -23.46 -1.65 -10.56
C PRO A 145 -24.44 -1.05 -11.58
N ASP A 146 -25.13 -1.89 -12.36
CA ASP A 146 -26.15 -1.43 -13.29
C ASP A 146 -27.15 -0.55 -12.50
N ASP A 147 -27.43 0.66 -13.00
CA ASP A 147 -28.45 1.56 -12.47
C ASP A 147 -29.89 1.00 -12.59
N LYS A 148 -30.01 -0.30 -12.78
CA LYS A 148 -31.26 -1.02 -12.95
C LYS A 148 -31.82 -1.60 -11.65
N VAL A 149 -31.89 -0.81 -10.59
CA VAL A 149 -32.83 -1.10 -9.49
C VAL A 149 -33.44 0.21 -9.00
N ALA A 150 -34.15 0.88 -9.88
CA ALA A 150 -35.05 1.96 -9.49
C ALA A 150 -36.30 1.91 -10.38
N SER A 151 -37.09 0.88 -10.25
CA SER A 151 -38.51 0.88 -10.58
C SER A 151 -39.15 -0.44 -10.15
N ALA A 152 -39.54 -0.47 -8.90
CA ALA A 152 -40.62 -1.30 -8.41
C ALA A 152 -41.36 -0.54 -7.32
#